data_b7082b9f7eef09f8f4db371bbd4e0df2
#
_entry.id   b7082b9f7eef09f8f4db371bbd4e0df2
#
_cell.length_a   1.000
_cell.length_b   1.000
_cell.length_c   1.000
_cell.angle_alpha   90.00
_cell.angle_beta   90.00
_cell.angle_gamma   90.00
#
_symmetry.space_group_name_H-M   'P 1'
#
loop_
_entity.id
_entity.type
_entity.pdbx_description
1 polymer ?
#
loop_
_entity_poly.entity_id
_entity_poly.type
_entity_poly.pdbx_seq_one_letter_code
_entity_poly.pdbx_strand_id
1 'polypeptide(L)'
;MSSRAPNPSRRARREAERRGGKSAAAPIRRGLSPIAWLTGVAVLLGLAVVAVLVLVNRPAEALALLPPGDPTPVELADGRALGRSDAPATLDVYEDYQCPGCATYSNAMEPRLIREYVAAGRLRIVFRDYAFLGQESLDAAAAARAAGEQGAFWTYHDWLFANQAGENRGAFRREVLVEIARRVGLDVARFERDLDDPATAAAVAAERDAAASVPVNSTPTLVLNGQVIEGGLAWETLAVAIDAATAPAPFASPAP
;
A
#
# COMPACT_ATOMS: atom_id res chain seq x y z
N MET A 1 116.68 1.49 -10.24
CA MET A 1 115.96 0.98 -9.02
C MET A 1 114.56 0.73 -9.38
N SER A 2 114.21 -0.62 -9.63
CA SER A 2 112.87 -1.04 -10.11
C SER A 2 112.03 -1.47 -8.90
N SER A 3 110.92 -0.71 -8.61
CA SER A 3 109.98 -1.05 -7.55
C SER A 3 108.86 -1.91 -8.15
N ARG A 4 108.86 -3.18 -7.77
CA ARG A 4 107.83 -4.18 -8.15
C ARG A 4 106.68 -4.09 -7.15
N ALA A 5 105.46 -3.73 -7.63
CA ALA A 5 104.27 -3.74 -6.83
C ALA A 5 103.86 -5.14 -6.32
N PRO A 6 103.38 -5.31 -5.10
CA PRO A 6 103.00 -6.63 -4.56
C PRO A 6 101.69 -7.17 -5.20
N ASN A 7 101.78 -8.45 -5.56
CA ASN A 7 100.68 -9.23 -6.14
C ASN A 7 99.54 -9.47 -5.15
N PRO A 8 98.25 -9.10 -5.36
CA PRO A 8 97.16 -9.30 -4.43
C PRO A 8 96.89 -10.77 -4.17
N SER A 9 96.69 -11.13 -2.90
CA SER A 9 96.48 -12.48 -2.43
C SER A 9 95.20 -13.11 -3.04
N ARG A 10 95.25 -14.47 -3.26
CA ARG A 10 94.11 -15.25 -3.78
C ARG A 10 92.76 -14.98 -3.04
N ARG A 11 92.86 -14.52 -1.82
CA ARG A 11 91.68 -14.16 -1.01
C ARG A 11 90.98 -12.89 -1.48
N ALA A 12 91.75 -11.86 -1.88
CA ALA A 12 91.20 -10.60 -2.43
C ALA A 12 90.53 -10.82 -3.81
N ARG A 13 91.01 -11.71 -4.63
CA ARG A 13 90.35 -12.06 -5.89
C ARG A 13 89.02 -12.78 -5.72
N ARG A 14 88.90 -13.69 -4.73
CA ARG A 14 87.62 -14.38 -4.42
C ARG A 14 86.60 -13.47 -3.80
N GLU A 15 86.98 -12.41 -3.07
CA GLU A 15 86.06 -11.40 -2.55
C GLU A 15 85.54 -10.45 -3.62
N ALA A 16 86.38 -10.11 -4.61
CA ALA A 16 85.96 -9.27 -5.72
C ALA A 16 84.94 -10.02 -6.67
N GLU A 17 85.20 -11.32 -6.92
CA GLU A 17 84.23 -12.16 -7.66
C GLU A 17 82.88 -12.38 -6.97
N ARG A 18 82.86 -12.39 -5.64
CA ARG A 18 81.60 -12.49 -4.87
C ARG A 18 80.79 -11.19 -4.85
N ARG A 19 81.39 -10.06 -5.11
CA ARG A 19 80.71 -8.74 -5.13
C ARG A 19 80.14 -8.38 -6.54
N GLY A 20 80.57 -9.08 -7.59
CA GLY A 20 80.16 -8.84 -8.97
C GLY A 20 78.87 -9.53 -9.45
N GLY A 21 78.23 -10.34 -8.58
CA GLY A 21 77.17 -11.25 -9.01
C GLY A 21 75.78 -10.96 -8.43
N LYS A 22 75.36 -9.74 -8.29
CA LYS A 22 73.92 -9.43 -8.07
C LYS A 22 73.43 -8.53 -9.21
N SER A 23 73.22 -9.16 -10.37
CA SER A 23 72.36 -8.58 -11.40
C SER A 23 70.95 -8.51 -10.84
N ALA A 24 70.52 -7.30 -10.44
CA ALA A 24 69.15 -7.09 -10.09
C ALA A 24 68.26 -7.24 -11.35
N ALA A 25 67.56 -8.32 -11.47
CA ALA A 25 66.54 -8.49 -12.49
C ALA A 25 65.49 -7.35 -12.31
N ALA A 26 65.45 -6.45 -13.27
CA ALA A 26 64.44 -5.40 -13.32
C ALA A 26 63.06 -6.05 -13.35
N PRO A 27 62.08 -5.57 -12.57
CA PRO A 27 60.72 -6.10 -12.64
C PRO A 27 60.15 -5.84 -14.02
N ILE A 28 59.84 -6.91 -14.73
CA ILE A 28 59.12 -6.85 -16.03
C ILE A 28 57.73 -6.30 -15.69
N ARG A 29 57.53 -5.00 -15.86
CA ARG A 29 56.23 -4.38 -15.91
C ARG A 29 55.55 -4.89 -17.20
N ARG A 30 54.84 -6.04 -17.07
CA ARG A 30 53.90 -6.46 -18.13
C ARG A 30 52.76 -5.45 -18.12
N GLY A 31 52.88 -4.38 -18.86
CA GLY A 31 51.73 -3.54 -19.21
C GLY A 31 50.72 -4.41 -19.95
N LEU A 32 49.49 -4.38 -19.47
CA LEU A 32 48.39 -5.02 -20.19
C LEU A 32 48.39 -4.52 -21.63
N SER A 33 48.32 -5.42 -22.60
CA SER A 33 48.20 -4.99 -24.00
C SER A 33 46.94 -4.11 -24.15
N PRO A 34 46.94 -3.10 -25.01
CA PRO A 34 45.78 -2.22 -25.24
C PRO A 34 44.52 -3.03 -25.59
N ILE A 35 44.67 -4.17 -26.22
CA ILE A 35 43.54 -5.09 -26.50
C ILE A 35 43.00 -5.71 -25.21
N ALA A 36 43.87 -6.16 -24.30
CA ALA A 36 43.42 -6.73 -23.01
C ALA A 36 42.71 -5.66 -22.12
N TRP A 37 43.14 -4.40 -22.22
CA TRP A 37 42.48 -3.29 -21.52
C TRP A 37 41.10 -2.99 -22.15
N LEU A 38 40.99 -2.93 -23.50
CA LEU A 38 39.72 -2.74 -24.20
C LEU A 38 38.71 -3.86 -23.95
N THR A 39 39.16 -5.13 -23.94
CA THR A 39 38.28 -6.27 -23.59
C THR A 39 37.82 -6.21 -22.15
N GLY A 40 38.70 -5.82 -21.22
CA GLY A 40 38.30 -5.62 -19.83
C GLY A 40 37.23 -4.55 -19.64
N VAL A 41 37.37 -3.41 -20.31
CA VAL A 41 36.37 -2.33 -20.30
C VAL A 41 35.06 -2.78 -20.94
N ALA A 42 35.09 -3.47 -22.07
CA ALA A 42 33.87 -4.00 -22.72
C ALA A 42 33.12 -5.00 -21.84
N VAL A 43 33.82 -5.88 -21.14
CA VAL A 43 33.22 -6.83 -20.19
C VAL A 43 32.59 -6.09 -19.02
N LEU A 44 33.27 -5.09 -18.45
CA LEU A 44 32.71 -4.30 -17.33
C LEU A 44 31.47 -3.51 -17.76
N LEU A 45 31.47 -2.93 -18.96
CA LEU A 45 30.30 -2.25 -19.50
C LEU A 45 29.14 -3.25 -19.73
N GLY A 46 29.40 -4.42 -20.27
CA GLY A 46 28.41 -5.49 -20.42
C GLY A 46 27.81 -5.92 -19.09
N LEU A 47 28.65 -6.13 -18.08
CA LEU A 47 28.18 -6.47 -16.71
C LEU A 47 27.38 -5.33 -16.10
N ALA A 48 27.78 -4.07 -16.31
CA ALA A 48 27.01 -2.92 -15.83
C ALA A 48 25.63 -2.84 -16.49
N VAL A 49 25.54 -3.06 -17.81
CA VAL A 49 24.25 -3.12 -18.51
C VAL A 49 23.38 -4.25 -18.00
N VAL A 50 23.94 -5.44 -17.83
CA VAL A 50 23.19 -6.58 -17.25
C VAL A 50 22.74 -6.27 -15.82
N ALA A 51 23.59 -5.67 -14.99
CA ALA A 51 23.22 -5.26 -13.64
C ALA A 51 22.07 -4.23 -13.63
N VAL A 52 22.14 -3.23 -14.52
CA VAL A 52 21.05 -2.25 -14.69
C VAL A 52 19.76 -2.95 -15.16
N LEU A 53 19.83 -3.83 -16.15
CA LEU A 53 18.67 -4.58 -16.62
C LEU A 53 18.07 -5.47 -15.52
N VAL A 54 18.88 -6.13 -14.71
CA VAL A 54 18.41 -6.92 -13.56
C VAL A 54 17.79 -6.03 -12.49
N LEU A 55 18.35 -4.84 -12.23
CA LEU A 55 17.80 -3.90 -11.25
C LEU A 55 16.48 -3.29 -11.72
N VAL A 56 16.38 -2.94 -13.01
CA VAL A 56 15.16 -2.34 -13.59
C VAL A 56 14.06 -3.40 -13.78
N ASN A 57 14.45 -4.64 -14.13
CA ASN A 57 13.50 -5.75 -14.31
C ASN A 57 13.40 -6.67 -13.09
N ARG A 58 13.84 -6.22 -11.91
CA ARG A 58 13.50 -6.97 -10.69
C ARG A 58 11.98 -7.09 -10.64
N PRO A 59 11.42 -8.32 -10.59
CA PRO A 59 10.00 -8.45 -10.28
C PRO A 59 9.78 -7.68 -8.98
N ALA A 60 8.84 -6.73 -8.98
CA ALA A 60 8.42 -6.09 -7.75
C ALA A 60 8.15 -7.22 -6.77
N GLU A 61 8.81 -7.23 -5.60
CA GLU A 61 8.49 -8.20 -4.55
C GLU A 61 6.99 -8.14 -4.40
N ALA A 62 6.34 -9.27 -4.66
CA ALA A 62 4.89 -9.33 -4.60
C ALA A 62 4.48 -8.87 -3.20
N LEU A 63 3.81 -7.72 -3.12
CA LEU A 63 3.33 -7.21 -1.85
C LEU A 63 2.48 -8.31 -1.22
N ALA A 64 2.82 -8.69 0.00
CA ALA A 64 2.13 -9.74 0.74
C ALA A 64 0.78 -9.21 1.25
N LEU A 65 -0.14 -8.95 0.31
CA LEU A 65 -1.49 -8.50 0.61
C LEU A 65 -2.37 -9.67 1.02
N LEU A 66 -3.15 -9.46 2.05
CA LEU A 66 -4.13 -10.42 2.56
C LEU A 66 -5.47 -10.20 1.84
N PRO A 67 -6.12 -11.24 1.33
CA PRO A 67 -7.49 -11.12 0.82
C PRO A 67 -8.46 -10.86 1.97
N PRO A 68 -9.60 -10.17 1.73
CA PRO A 68 -10.66 -10.01 2.71
C PRO A 68 -11.15 -11.38 3.22
N GLY A 69 -11.42 -11.48 4.53
CA GLY A 69 -11.88 -12.72 5.15
C GLY A 69 -13.36 -13.04 4.84
N ASP A 70 -14.20 -12.01 4.77
CA ASP A 70 -15.65 -12.11 4.49
C ASP A 70 -16.02 -10.97 3.52
N PRO A 71 -15.81 -11.17 2.19
CA PRO A 71 -15.98 -10.11 1.22
C PRO A 71 -17.44 -9.69 1.06
N THR A 72 -17.64 -8.41 0.84
CA THR A 72 -18.95 -7.80 0.60
C THR A 72 -19.58 -8.35 -0.68
N PRO A 73 -20.85 -8.85 -0.64
CA PRO A 73 -21.55 -9.31 -1.82
C PRO A 73 -21.78 -8.17 -2.81
N VAL A 74 -21.19 -8.27 -4.01
CA VAL A 74 -21.21 -7.20 -5.02
C VAL A 74 -22.61 -6.94 -5.58
N GLU A 75 -23.51 -7.92 -5.53
CA GLU A 75 -24.90 -7.79 -5.96
C GLU A 75 -25.74 -6.88 -5.06
N LEU A 76 -25.28 -6.58 -3.85
CA LEU A 76 -25.92 -5.64 -2.94
C LEU A 76 -25.38 -4.21 -3.10
N ALA A 77 -24.33 -4.03 -3.90
CA ALA A 77 -23.65 -2.75 -4.06
C ALA A 77 -24.41 -1.81 -5.01
N ASP A 78 -24.52 -0.56 -4.61
CA ASP A 78 -25.03 0.57 -5.37
C ASP A 78 -24.12 1.79 -5.13
N GLY A 79 -23.06 1.88 -5.93
CA GLY A 79 -21.99 2.84 -5.71
C GLY A 79 -21.32 2.63 -4.34
N ARG A 80 -21.40 3.63 -3.47
CA ARG A 80 -20.88 3.57 -2.09
C ARG A 80 -21.95 3.19 -1.07
N ALA A 81 -23.07 2.67 -1.53
CA ALA A 81 -24.09 2.13 -0.68
C ALA A 81 -24.24 0.60 -0.87
N LEU A 82 -24.74 -0.07 0.16
CA LEU A 82 -25.12 -1.48 0.14
C LEU A 82 -26.60 -1.59 0.49
N GLY A 83 -27.30 -2.42 -0.26
CA GLY A 83 -28.72 -2.71 -0.03
C GLY A 83 -29.65 -1.82 -0.86
N ARG A 84 -30.91 -2.08 -0.70
CA ARG A 84 -31.98 -1.47 -1.51
C ARG A 84 -32.10 0.03 -1.23
N SER A 85 -32.39 0.83 -2.25
CA SER A 85 -32.61 2.26 -2.10
C SER A 85 -33.90 2.61 -1.35
N ASP A 86 -34.85 1.65 -1.28
CA ASP A 86 -36.11 1.78 -0.56
C ASP A 86 -36.12 1.05 0.79
N ALA A 87 -34.94 0.66 1.33
CA ALA A 87 -34.84 0.07 2.65
C ALA A 87 -35.41 1.03 3.72
N PRO A 88 -36.14 0.52 4.73
CA PRO A 88 -36.78 1.35 5.75
C PRO A 88 -35.81 2.09 6.68
N ALA A 89 -34.56 1.65 6.74
CA ALA A 89 -33.50 2.29 7.50
C ALA A 89 -32.25 2.52 6.67
N THR A 90 -31.59 3.67 6.89
CA THR A 90 -30.28 3.98 6.29
C THR A 90 -29.27 4.22 7.41
N LEU A 91 -28.12 3.54 7.32
CA LEU A 91 -26.98 3.67 8.19
C LEU A 91 -25.83 4.35 7.43
N ASP A 92 -25.59 5.62 7.71
CA ASP A 92 -24.37 6.29 7.26
C ASP A 92 -23.21 5.91 8.19
N VAL A 93 -22.11 5.41 7.61
CA VAL A 93 -20.93 4.99 8.36
C VAL A 93 -19.77 5.89 7.99
N TYR A 94 -19.34 6.73 8.92
CA TYR A 94 -18.22 7.64 8.75
C TYR A 94 -16.92 6.93 9.14
N GLU A 95 -16.04 6.72 8.19
CA GLU A 95 -14.85 5.92 8.37
C GLU A 95 -13.59 6.57 7.81
N ASP A 96 -12.45 6.15 8.40
CA ASP A 96 -11.11 6.40 7.91
C ASP A 96 -10.40 5.06 7.72
N TYR A 97 -9.84 4.82 6.55
CA TYR A 97 -9.16 3.54 6.24
C TYR A 97 -7.94 3.26 7.13
N GLN A 98 -7.34 4.28 7.75
CA GLN A 98 -6.26 4.10 8.71
C GLN A 98 -6.74 3.85 10.15
N CYS A 99 -8.02 4.08 10.46
CA CYS A 99 -8.55 3.94 11.81
C CYS A 99 -8.66 2.46 12.22
N PRO A 100 -7.99 2.00 13.29
CA PRO A 100 -8.09 0.61 13.76
C PRO A 100 -9.51 0.21 14.19
N GLY A 101 -10.29 1.16 14.71
CA GLY A 101 -11.70 0.95 15.06
C GLY A 101 -12.55 0.69 13.82
N CYS A 102 -12.30 1.39 12.71
CA CYS A 102 -12.97 1.16 11.43
C CYS A 102 -12.62 -0.23 10.87
N ALA A 103 -11.34 -0.64 10.92
CA ALA A 103 -10.97 -1.99 10.50
C ALA A 103 -11.68 -3.07 11.34
N THR A 104 -11.86 -2.85 12.63
CA THR A 104 -12.61 -3.77 13.48
C THR A 104 -14.08 -3.81 13.08
N TYR A 105 -14.70 -2.66 12.82
CA TYR A 105 -16.08 -2.56 12.36
C TYR A 105 -16.25 -3.26 11.00
N SER A 106 -15.47 -2.88 10.00
CA SER A 106 -15.56 -3.39 8.63
C SER A 106 -15.27 -4.90 8.54
N ASN A 107 -14.28 -5.42 9.28
CA ASN A 107 -13.92 -6.84 9.20
C ASN A 107 -14.81 -7.76 10.08
N ALA A 108 -15.52 -7.23 11.08
CA ALA A 108 -16.25 -8.08 12.02
C ALA A 108 -17.75 -7.75 12.13
N MET A 109 -18.12 -6.48 12.15
CA MET A 109 -19.51 -6.06 12.38
C MET A 109 -20.28 -5.87 11.07
N GLU A 110 -19.68 -5.21 10.08
CA GLU A 110 -20.33 -4.92 8.81
C GLU A 110 -20.79 -6.20 8.06
N PRO A 111 -19.98 -7.28 7.97
CA PRO A 111 -20.44 -8.53 7.35
C PRO A 111 -21.67 -9.12 8.05
N ARG A 112 -21.78 -8.94 9.35
CA ARG A 112 -22.96 -9.37 10.11
C ARG A 112 -24.17 -8.52 9.80
N LEU A 113 -24.01 -7.19 9.71
CA LEU A 113 -25.08 -6.27 9.29
C LEU A 113 -25.58 -6.61 7.88
N ILE A 114 -24.66 -6.90 6.97
CA ILE A 114 -24.98 -7.27 5.59
C ILE A 114 -25.87 -8.53 5.60
N ARG A 115 -25.47 -9.57 6.30
CA ARG A 115 -26.21 -10.83 6.36
C ARG A 115 -27.57 -10.70 7.05
N GLU A 116 -27.64 -10.00 8.17
CA GLU A 116 -28.85 -9.99 8.99
C GLU A 116 -29.86 -8.91 8.57
N TYR A 117 -29.41 -7.80 8.00
CA TYR A 117 -30.27 -6.65 7.72
C TYR A 117 -30.28 -6.22 6.26
N VAL A 118 -29.11 -6.10 5.62
CA VAL A 118 -29.02 -5.58 4.25
C VAL A 118 -29.60 -6.61 3.26
N ALA A 119 -29.17 -7.87 3.36
CA ALA A 119 -29.70 -8.96 2.53
C ALA A 119 -31.21 -9.17 2.70
N ALA A 120 -31.74 -8.87 3.89
CA ALA A 120 -33.18 -8.90 4.14
C ALA A 120 -33.93 -7.66 3.63
N GLY A 121 -33.24 -6.68 3.03
CA GLY A 121 -33.80 -5.43 2.53
C GLY A 121 -34.29 -4.48 3.62
N ARG A 122 -33.85 -4.68 4.85
CA ARG A 122 -34.24 -3.86 6.03
C ARG A 122 -33.32 -2.67 6.25
N LEU A 123 -32.07 -2.76 5.80
CA LEU A 123 -31.04 -1.74 6.02
C LEU A 123 -30.35 -1.40 4.70
N ARG A 124 -30.08 -0.11 4.50
CA ARG A 124 -29.12 0.40 3.53
C ARG A 124 -27.92 0.96 4.28
N ILE A 125 -26.73 0.49 3.99
CA ILE A 125 -25.49 1.05 4.52
C ILE A 125 -24.93 2.02 3.48
N VAL A 126 -24.45 3.19 3.92
CA VAL A 126 -23.80 4.18 3.06
C VAL A 126 -22.45 4.55 3.67
N PHE A 127 -21.39 4.26 2.93
CA PHE A 127 -20.03 4.66 3.32
C PHE A 127 -19.84 6.17 3.17
N ARG A 128 -19.27 6.80 4.18
CA ARG A 128 -18.93 8.22 4.22
C ARG A 128 -17.45 8.42 4.51
N ASP A 129 -16.73 9.07 3.59
CA ASP A 129 -15.33 9.39 3.81
C ASP A 129 -15.17 10.39 4.96
N TYR A 130 -14.44 9.99 6.00
CA TYR A 130 -13.99 10.90 7.05
C TYR A 130 -12.48 10.74 7.24
N ALA A 131 -11.72 10.97 6.15
CA ALA A 131 -10.27 10.81 6.07
C ALA A 131 -9.55 11.98 6.76
N PHE A 132 -9.03 11.76 7.99
CA PHE A 132 -8.39 12.81 8.80
C PHE A 132 -7.08 12.36 9.47
N LEU A 133 -6.72 11.07 9.44
CA LEU A 133 -5.55 10.54 10.14
C LEU A 133 -4.23 10.73 9.37
N GLY A 134 -4.23 11.50 8.29
CA GLY A 134 -3.06 11.87 7.52
C GLY A 134 -3.16 11.63 6.03
N GLN A 135 -2.03 11.76 5.32
CA GLN A 135 -2.03 11.68 3.86
C GLN A 135 -2.46 10.31 3.35
N GLU A 136 -2.02 9.23 4.00
CA GLU A 136 -2.43 7.87 3.60
C GLU A 136 -3.94 7.63 3.71
N SER A 137 -4.67 8.33 4.62
CA SER A 137 -6.13 8.28 4.69
C SER A 137 -6.76 8.93 3.46
N LEU A 138 -6.25 10.09 3.04
CA LEU A 138 -6.71 10.78 1.85
C LEU A 138 -6.44 9.96 0.60
N ASP A 139 -5.25 9.36 0.49
CA ASP A 139 -4.85 8.53 -0.64
C ASP A 139 -5.71 7.26 -0.72
N ALA A 140 -5.99 6.61 0.41
CA ALA A 140 -6.86 5.42 0.46
C ALA A 140 -8.31 5.75 0.09
N ALA A 141 -8.85 6.86 0.59
CA ALA A 141 -10.20 7.31 0.23
C ALA A 141 -10.31 7.67 -1.26
N ALA A 142 -9.31 8.37 -1.82
CA ALA A 142 -9.23 8.65 -3.24
C ALA A 142 -9.15 7.37 -4.08
N ALA A 143 -8.37 6.38 -3.63
CA ALA A 143 -8.24 5.09 -4.29
C ALA A 143 -9.55 4.29 -4.29
N ALA A 144 -10.27 4.27 -3.16
CA ALA A 144 -11.58 3.64 -3.07
C ALA A 144 -12.60 4.28 -4.02
N ARG A 145 -12.56 5.62 -4.17
CA ARG A 145 -13.40 6.34 -5.14
C ARG A 145 -13.02 5.99 -6.58
N ALA A 146 -11.73 6.00 -6.92
CA ALA A 146 -11.24 5.60 -8.24
C ALA A 146 -11.66 4.16 -8.60
N ALA A 147 -11.65 3.24 -7.63
CA ALA A 147 -12.20 1.90 -7.81
C ALA A 147 -13.72 1.93 -8.01
N GLY A 148 -14.42 2.82 -7.32
CA GLY A 148 -15.85 3.05 -7.47
C GLY A 148 -16.26 3.49 -8.87
N GLU A 149 -15.45 4.29 -9.58
CA GLU A 149 -15.65 4.69 -10.98
C GLU A 149 -15.62 3.48 -11.95
N GLN A 150 -15.13 2.34 -11.47
CA GLN A 150 -15.15 1.05 -12.19
C GLN A 150 -16.15 0.05 -11.57
N GLY A 151 -17.04 0.50 -10.68
CA GLY A 151 -18.07 -0.33 -10.04
C GLY A 151 -17.54 -1.27 -8.95
N ALA A 152 -16.31 -1.05 -8.45
CA ALA A 152 -15.66 -1.96 -7.52
C ALA A 152 -15.36 -1.33 -6.15
N PHE A 153 -16.13 -0.30 -5.74
CA PHE A 153 -15.92 0.40 -4.48
C PHE A 153 -15.81 -0.57 -3.30
N TRP A 154 -16.82 -1.41 -3.09
CA TRP A 154 -16.90 -2.29 -1.92
C TRP A 154 -15.84 -3.39 -1.94
N THR A 155 -15.57 -3.99 -3.09
CA THR A 155 -14.48 -4.96 -3.19
C THR A 155 -13.14 -4.31 -2.85
N TYR A 156 -12.89 -3.08 -3.30
CA TYR A 156 -11.67 -2.35 -3.02
C TYR A 156 -11.59 -1.91 -1.55
N HIS A 157 -12.70 -1.45 -0.98
CA HIS A 157 -12.89 -1.14 0.43
C HIS A 157 -12.49 -2.31 1.34
N ASP A 158 -13.00 -3.51 1.05
CA ASP A 158 -12.67 -4.71 1.82
C ASP A 158 -11.17 -5.02 1.80
N TRP A 159 -10.53 -4.85 0.62
CA TRP A 159 -9.10 -5.04 0.48
C TRP A 159 -8.29 -3.99 1.26
N LEU A 160 -8.74 -2.75 1.34
CA LEU A 160 -8.09 -1.73 2.15
C LEU A 160 -8.12 -2.10 3.63
N PHE A 161 -9.29 -2.43 4.19
CA PHE A 161 -9.40 -2.80 5.59
C PHE A 161 -8.73 -4.14 5.94
N ALA A 162 -8.68 -5.10 5.02
CA ALA A 162 -7.93 -6.33 5.22
C ALA A 162 -6.40 -6.11 5.31
N ASN A 163 -5.91 -5.01 4.75
CA ASN A 163 -4.47 -4.68 4.67
C ASN A 163 -4.08 -3.45 5.50
N GLN A 164 -4.95 -2.98 6.38
CA GLN A 164 -4.62 -1.90 7.29
C GLN A 164 -3.49 -2.33 8.25
N ALA A 165 -2.50 -1.47 8.44
CA ALA A 165 -1.36 -1.73 9.33
C ALA A 165 -1.13 -0.62 10.37
N GLY A 166 -2.17 0.17 10.67
CA GLY A 166 -2.13 1.32 11.55
C GLY A 166 -1.79 2.63 10.82
N GLU A 167 -1.76 3.71 11.60
CA GLU A 167 -1.71 5.07 11.06
C GLU A 167 -0.33 5.42 10.49
N ASN A 168 -0.28 5.92 9.27
CA ASN A 168 0.90 6.46 8.57
C ASN A 168 2.12 5.51 8.60
N ARG A 169 1.89 4.22 8.34
CA ARG A 169 2.90 3.16 8.32
C ARG A 169 3.20 2.62 6.92
N GLY A 170 2.73 3.27 5.90
CA GLY A 170 2.97 2.89 4.51
C GLY A 170 2.02 1.80 4.00
N ALA A 171 0.94 1.49 4.72
CA ALA A 171 -0.05 0.52 4.30
C ALA A 171 -0.78 0.97 3.04
N PHE A 172 -0.96 2.27 2.87
CA PHE A 172 -1.67 2.87 1.73
C PHE A 172 -0.78 3.75 0.85
N ARG A 173 0.54 3.46 0.82
CA ARG A 173 1.41 4.06 -0.19
C ARG A 173 0.97 3.65 -1.61
N ARG A 174 1.26 4.48 -2.60
CA ARG A 174 0.76 4.32 -3.99
C ARG A 174 0.95 2.91 -4.56
N GLU A 175 2.10 2.29 -4.30
CA GLU A 175 2.40 0.95 -4.83
C GLU A 175 1.45 -0.11 -4.28
N VAL A 176 1.04 0.02 -3.01
CA VAL A 176 0.06 -0.87 -2.36
C VAL A 176 -1.32 -0.64 -2.96
N LEU A 177 -1.75 0.61 -3.10
CA LEU A 177 -3.05 0.97 -3.68
C LEU A 177 -3.19 0.45 -5.12
N VAL A 178 -2.15 0.62 -5.95
CA VAL A 178 -2.13 0.10 -7.33
C VAL A 178 -2.11 -1.43 -7.36
N GLU A 179 -1.41 -2.08 -6.44
CA GLU A 179 -1.42 -3.56 -6.36
C GLU A 179 -2.78 -4.08 -5.92
N ILE A 180 -3.48 -3.42 -4.98
CA ILE A 180 -4.86 -3.77 -4.63
C ILE A 180 -5.76 -3.64 -5.87
N ALA A 181 -5.65 -2.56 -6.64
CA ALA A 181 -6.43 -2.37 -7.88
C ALA A 181 -6.21 -3.52 -8.87
N ARG A 182 -4.97 -4.00 -8.99
CA ARG A 182 -4.61 -5.14 -9.82
C ARG A 182 -5.23 -6.45 -9.30
N ARG A 183 -5.23 -6.67 -7.98
CA ARG A 183 -5.82 -7.85 -7.33
C ARG A 183 -7.34 -7.89 -7.47
N VAL A 184 -7.97 -6.72 -7.40
CA VAL A 184 -9.42 -6.55 -7.62
C VAL A 184 -9.81 -6.72 -9.08
N GLY A 185 -8.85 -6.68 -10.02
CA GLY A 185 -9.09 -6.86 -11.46
C GLY A 185 -9.50 -5.59 -12.19
N LEU A 186 -9.14 -4.42 -11.66
CA LEU A 186 -9.43 -3.13 -12.30
C LEU A 186 -8.55 -2.88 -13.52
N ASP A 187 -9.02 -2.03 -14.44
CA ASP A 187 -8.13 -1.35 -15.39
C ASP A 187 -7.20 -0.41 -14.61
N VAL A 188 -5.97 -0.88 -14.40
CA VAL A 188 -4.98 -0.17 -13.58
C VAL A 188 -4.66 1.20 -14.18
N ALA A 189 -4.56 1.32 -15.50
CA ALA A 189 -4.24 2.60 -16.14
C ALA A 189 -5.37 3.62 -15.96
N ARG A 190 -6.64 3.16 -16.00
CA ARG A 190 -7.81 4.00 -15.68
C ARG A 190 -7.82 4.36 -14.19
N PHE A 191 -7.60 3.37 -13.32
CA PHE A 191 -7.52 3.58 -11.87
C PHE A 191 -6.50 4.64 -11.48
N GLU A 192 -5.27 4.59 -12.05
CA GLU A 192 -4.23 5.58 -11.76
C GLU A 192 -4.60 6.99 -12.25
N ARG A 193 -5.25 7.11 -13.41
CA ARG A 193 -5.76 8.41 -13.88
C ARG A 193 -6.84 8.98 -12.95
N ASP A 194 -7.79 8.14 -12.54
CA ASP A 194 -8.90 8.55 -11.68
C ASP A 194 -8.39 8.85 -10.24
N LEU A 195 -7.37 8.12 -9.77
CA LEU A 195 -6.69 8.39 -8.50
C LEU A 195 -5.94 9.73 -8.51
N ASP A 196 -5.31 10.08 -9.62
CA ASP A 196 -4.53 11.31 -9.77
C ASP A 196 -5.41 12.52 -10.18
N ASP A 197 -6.71 12.31 -10.42
CA ASP A 197 -7.62 13.40 -10.77
C ASP A 197 -7.84 14.31 -9.54
N PRO A 198 -7.54 15.61 -9.65
CA PRO A 198 -7.83 16.57 -8.59
C PRO A 198 -9.29 16.58 -8.12
N ALA A 199 -10.24 16.22 -9.00
CA ALA A 199 -11.65 16.12 -8.65
C ALA A 199 -11.91 15.00 -7.65
N THR A 200 -11.19 13.88 -7.73
CA THR A 200 -11.28 12.78 -6.77
C THR A 200 -10.83 13.24 -5.37
N ALA A 201 -9.69 13.91 -5.28
CA ALA A 201 -9.19 14.46 -4.00
C ALA A 201 -10.15 15.54 -3.44
N ALA A 202 -10.67 16.40 -4.30
CA ALA A 202 -11.65 17.41 -3.92
C ALA A 202 -12.96 16.79 -3.38
N ALA A 203 -13.42 15.68 -3.97
CA ALA A 203 -14.60 14.98 -3.50
C ALA A 203 -14.41 14.35 -2.11
N VAL A 204 -13.22 13.78 -1.82
CA VAL A 204 -12.85 13.28 -0.47
C VAL A 204 -12.87 14.43 0.55
N ALA A 205 -12.23 15.55 0.21
CA ALA A 205 -12.20 16.72 1.08
C ALA A 205 -13.59 17.29 1.35
N ALA A 206 -14.42 17.41 0.32
CA ALA A 206 -15.79 17.92 0.44
C ALA A 206 -16.66 17.04 1.35
N GLU A 207 -16.53 15.72 1.28
CA GLU A 207 -17.29 14.82 2.14
C GLU A 207 -16.83 14.87 3.60
N ARG A 208 -15.52 14.88 3.83
CA ARG A 208 -14.95 15.12 5.16
C ARG A 208 -15.46 16.43 5.75
N ASP A 209 -15.46 17.51 4.96
CA ASP A 209 -15.92 18.83 5.43
C ASP A 209 -17.45 18.84 5.66
N ALA A 210 -18.22 18.09 4.87
CA ALA A 210 -19.65 17.91 5.07
C ALA A 210 -19.98 17.16 6.36
N ALA A 211 -19.09 16.28 6.83
CA ALA A 211 -19.24 15.61 8.13
C ALA A 211 -19.26 16.58 9.32
N ALA A 212 -18.73 17.81 9.18
CA ALA A 212 -18.84 18.86 10.19
C ALA A 212 -20.30 19.28 10.50
N SER A 213 -21.24 19.00 9.60
CA SER A 213 -22.68 19.23 9.83
C SER A 213 -23.37 18.12 10.66
N VAL A 214 -22.67 17.04 10.91
CA VAL A 214 -23.11 15.91 11.75
C VAL A 214 -22.18 15.85 12.95
N PRO A 215 -22.63 15.42 14.15
CA PRO A 215 -21.77 15.34 15.33
C PRO A 215 -20.79 14.15 15.23
N VAL A 216 -19.96 14.15 14.17
CA VAL A 216 -18.89 13.15 13.93
C VAL A 216 -17.60 13.67 14.54
N ASN A 217 -17.17 13.08 15.65
CA ASN A 217 -15.97 13.47 16.39
C ASN A 217 -14.89 12.38 16.39
N SER A 218 -15.21 11.22 15.88
CA SER A 218 -14.33 10.03 15.84
C SER A 218 -14.76 9.09 14.74
N THR A 219 -13.92 8.09 14.44
CA THR A 219 -14.26 7.01 13.52
C THR A 219 -14.12 5.63 14.21
N PRO A 220 -14.96 4.66 13.85
CA PRO A 220 -16.17 4.86 13.05
C PRO A 220 -17.26 5.58 13.81
N THR A 221 -18.06 6.42 13.13
CA THR A 221 -19.31 6.96 13.67
C THR A 221 -20.47 6.43 12.85
N LEU A 222 -21.46 5.88 13.53
CA LEU A 222 -22.65 5.26 12.94
C LEU A 222 -23.85 6.18 13.11
N VAL A 223 -24.49 6.55 11.99
CA VAL A 223 -25.62 7.47 11.95
C VAL A 223 -26.81 6.76 11.31
N LEU A 224 -27.77 6.35 12.11
CA LEU A 224 -28.98 5.66 11.66
C LEU A 224 -30.11 6.67 11.45
N ASN A 225 -30.63 6.78 10.23
CA ASN A 225 -31.68 7.72 9.86
C ASN A 225 -31.43 9.17 10.33
N GLY A 226 -30.15 9.62 10.24
CA GLY A 226 -29.73 10.96 10.64
C GLY A 226 -29.44 11.13 12.15
N GLN A 227 -29.52 10.06 12.96
CA GLN A 227 -29.20 10.09 14.39
C GLN A 227 -27.95 9.27 14.70
N VAL A 228 -27.00 9.87 15.42
CA VAL A 228 -25.82 9.15 15.89
C VAL A 228 -26.21 8.08 16.88
N ILE A 229 -25.72 6.87 16.69
CA ILE A 229 -25.91 5.76 17.61
C ILE A 229 -24.76 5.72 18.61
N GLU A 230 -24.98 6.29 19.78
CA GLU A 230 -24.02 6.24 20.87
C GLU A 230 -23.78 4.79 21.30
N GLY A 231 -22.51 4.40 21.38
CA GLY A 231 -22.14 2.99 21.66
C GLY A 231 -22.47 2.01 20.53
N GLY A 232 -22.72 2.50 19.32
CA GLY A 232 -23.10 1.69 18.13
C GLY A 232 -22.07 0.65 17.70
N LEU A 233 -20.87 0.66 18.27
CA LEU A 233 -19.88 -0.42 18.10
C LEU A 233 -20.14 -1.64 18.98
N ALA A 234 -21.12 -1.58 19.89
CA ALA A 234 -21.66 -2.76 20.55
C ALA A 234 -22.82 -3.31 19.72
N TRP A 235 -22.71 -4.58 19.32
CA TRP A 235 -23.70 -5.22 18.45
C TRP A 235 -25.14 -5.08 18.97
N GLU A 236 -25.34 -5.33 20.27
CA GLU A 236 -26.65 -5.28 20.90
C GLU A 236 -27.29 -3.90 20.78
N THR A 237 -26.50 -2.84 20.96
CA THR A 237 -26.99 -1.46 20.85
C THR A 237 -27.40 -1.15 19.40
N LEU A 238 -26.56 -1.52 18.43
CA LEU A 238 -26.84 -1.28 17.02
C LEU A 238 -28.03 -2.10 16.52
N ALA A 239 -28.10 -3.38 16.87
CA ALA A 239 -29.20 -4.26 16.50
C ALA A 239 -30.54 -3.75 17.02
N VAL A 240 -30.62 -3.36 18.30
CA VAL A 240 -31.85 -2.77 18.92
C VAL A 240 -32.26 -1.49 18.17
N ALA A 241 -31.31 -0.62 17.84
CA ALA A 241 -31.61 0.61 17.11
C ALA A 241 -32.16 0.33 15.70
N ILE A 242 -31.53 -0.61 14.95
CA ILE A 242 -32.00 -0.99 13.62
C ILE A 242 -33.37 -1.69 13.70
N ASP A 243 -33.57 -2.60 14.63
CA ASP A 243 -34.85 -3.29 14.82
C ASP A 243 -35.98 -2.29 15.11
N ALA A 244 -35.72 -1.31 15.98
CA ALA A 244 -36.68 -0.24 16.26
C ALA A 244 -36.99 0.63 15.03
N ALA A 245 -35.96 0.98 14.25
CA ALA A 245 -36.10 1.80 13.03
C ALA A 245 -36.81 1.08 11.89
N THR A 246 -36.78 -0.25 11.87
CA THR A 246 -37.36 -1.09 10.83
C THR A 246 -38.62 -1.85 11.26
N ALA A 247 -39.10 -1.61 12.48
CA ALA A 247 -40.37 -2.19 12.97
C ALA A 247 -41.54 -1.70 12.08
N PRO A 248 -42.52 -2.57 11.77
CA PRO A 248 -43.72 -2.14 11.09
C PRO A 248 -44.40 -1.05 11.93
N ALA A 249 -44.89 0.00 11.26
CA ALA A 249 -45.70 1.01 11.99
C ALA A 249 -46.85 0.31 12.73
N PRO A 250 -47.09 0.64 14.01
CA PRO A 250 -48.23 0.09 14.72
C PRO A 250 -49.49 0.43 13.92
N PHE A 251 -50.33 -0.57 13.67
CA PHE A 251 -51.58 -0.39 12.94
C PHE A 251 -52.31 0.77 13.58
N ALA A 252 -52.50 1.86 12.83
CA ALA A 252 -53.40 2.92 13.24
C ALA A 252 -54.78 2.28 13.42
N SER A 253 -55.25 2.13 14.66
CA SER A 253 -56.62 1.66 14.94
C SER A 253 -57.57 2.61 14.21
N PRO A 254 -58.49 2.13 13.36
CA PRO A 254 -59.47 3.04 12.76
C PRO A 254 -60.15 3.82 13.89
N ALA A 255 -60.16 5.15 13.76
CA ALA A 255 -60.90 6.01 14.69
C ALA A 255 -62.38 5.61 14.70
N PRO A 256 -63.03 5.61 15.86
CA PRO A 256 -64.43 5.20 15.97
C PRO A 256 -65.39 6.12 15.23
#